data_7394b4be9ea87ba086aa66bdb496f662
#
_entry.id   7394b4be9ea87ba086aa66bdb496f662
#
_cell.length_a   1.000
_cell.length_b   1.000
_cell.length_c   1.000
_cell.angle_alpha   90.00
_cell.angle_beta   90.00
_cell.angle_gamma   90.00
#
_symmetry.space_group_name_H-M   'P 1'
#
loop_
_entity.id
_entity.type
_entity.pdbx_description
1 polymer ?
#
loop_
_entity_poly.entity_id
_entity_poly.type
_entity_poly.pdbx_seq_one_letter_code
_entity_poly.pdbx_strand_id
1 'polypeptide(L)'
;MAPADELKAFQDNQLIVGIMIMLFVGIFTYMAKSLLQVAQAVKVPDEWYMYLRMLIIIMLATLFVGMSTWMVISEETTVESFVMVGLVGDSVDAIQIVTGSFAFFILTVFALKNGAGNVIFRVLIAILGVLAVLDILGLLIADLDLEDSIGFITWILWSLCIVGIGVLGLTTKEA
;
A
#
# COMPACT_ATOMS: atom_id res chain seq x y z
N MET A 1 -0.92 -19.69 -12.09
CA MET A 1 -2.22 -20.38 -12.38
C MET A 1 -2.65 -20.00 -13.79
N ALA A 2 -3.39 -20.87 -14.54
CA ALA A 2 -3.89 -20.43 -15.85
C ALA A 2 -5.04 -19.42 -15.66
N PRO A 3 -5.17 -18.37 -16.53
CA PRO A 3 -6.21 -17.35 -16.36
C PRO A 3 -7.65 -17.90 -16.24
N ALA A 4 -7.92 -19.03 -16.89
CA ALA A 4 -9.23 -19.68 -16.82
C ALA A 4 -9.51 -20.27 -15.42
N ASP A 5 -8.49 -20.81 -14.75
CA ASP A 5 -8.62 -21.37 -13.40
C ASP A 5 -8.79 -20.26 -12.36
N GLU A 6 -8.10 -19.14 -12.55
CA GLU A 6 -8.24 -17.95 -11.71
C GLU A 6 -9.62 -17.34 -11.84
N LEU A 7 -10.10 -17.13 -13.07
CA LEU A 7 -11.45 -16.62 -13.32
C LEU A 7 -12.49 -17.50 -12.62
N LYS A 8 -12.37 -18.83 -12.76
CA LYS A 8 -13.28 -19.76 -12.09
C LYS A 8 -13.23 -19.61 -10.57
N ALA A 9 -12.04 -19.50 -9.99
CA ALA A 9 -11.89 -19.30 -8.56
C ALA A 9 -12.56 -18.01 -8.06
N PHE A 10 -12.49 -16.92 -8.84
CA PHE A 10 -13.20 -15.67 -8.56
C PHE A 10 -14.72 -15.84 -8.68
N GLN A 11 -15.20 -16.48 -9.74
CA GLN A 11 -16.63 -16.72 -9.96
C GLN A 11 -17.24 -17.59 -8.84
N ASP A 12 -16.55 -18.64 -8.42
CA ASP A 12 -17.00 -19.53 -7.34
C ASP A 12 -17.02 -18.84 -5.96
N ASN A 13 -16.29 -17.72 -5.78
CA ASN A 13 -16.09 -17.04 -4.48
C ASN A 13 -16.50 -15.57 -4.48
N GLN A 14 -17.35 -15.12 -5.39
CA GLN A 14 -17.73 -13.69 -5.55
C GLN A 14 -18.15 -12.99 -4.24
N LEU A 15 -18.96 -13.65 -3.42
CA LEU A 15 -19.41 -13.09 -2.14
C LEU A 15 -18.24 -12.85 -1.20
N ILE A 16 -17.32 -13.82 -1.12
CA ILE A 16 -16.13 -13.72 -0.25
C ILE A 16 -15.23 -12.58 -0.75
N VAL A 17 -15.00 -12.51 -2.06
CA VAL A 17 -14.20 -11.44 -2.68
C VAL A 17 -14.82 -10.07 -2.37
N GLY A 18 -16.13 -9.92 -2.54
CA GLY A 18 -16.85 -8.67 -2.22
C GLY A 18 -16.70 -8.27 -0.75
N ILE A 19 -16.87 -9.21 0.19
CA ILE A 19 -16.67 -8.95 1.63
C ILE A 19 -15.23 -8.54 1.92
N MET A 20 -14.24 -9.22 1.34
CA MET A 20 -12.82 -8.91 1.53
C MET A 20 -12.48 -7.52 1.01
N ILE A 21 -12.99 -7.12 -0.16
CA ILE A 21 -12.80 -5.77 -0.72
C ILE A 21 -13.38 -4.72 0.24
N MET A 22 -14.61 -4.90 0.75
CA MET A 22 -15.20 -3.97 1.70
C MET A 22 -14.38 -3.82 2.98
N LEU A 23 -13.86 -4.93 3.52
CA LEU A 23 -12.98 -4.91 4.68
C LEU A 23 -11.67 -4.16 4.39
N PHE A 24 -11.05 -4.42 3.25
CA PHE A 24 -9.83 -3.72 2.84
C PHE A 24 -10.05 -2.23 2.67
N VAL A 25 -11.16 -1.79 2.06
CA VAL A 25 -11.50 -0.36 1.96
C VAL A 25 -11.53 0.29 3.33
N GLY A 26 -12.17 -0.34 4.32
CA GLY A 26 -12.20 0.14 5.70
C GLY A 26 -10.82 0.22 6.34
N ILE A 27 -10.02 -0.86 6.22
CA ILE A 27 -8.68 -0.96 6.79
C ILE A 27 -7.74 0.10 6.17
N PHE A 28 -7.71 0.22 4.84
CA PHE A 28 -6.82 1.17 4.16
C PHE A 28 -7.23 2.62 4.41
N THR A 29 -8.53 2.93 4.51
CA THR A 29 -8.99 4.26 4.92
C THR A 29 -8.52 4.61 6.32
N TYR A 30 -8.60 3.66 7.26
CA TYR A 30 -8.10 3.87 8.62
C TYR A 30 -6.58 4.00 8.66
N MET A 31 -5.86 3.19 7.86
CA MET A 31 -4.41 3.29 7.72
C MET A 31 -3.99 4.66 7.21
N ALA A 32 -4.65 5.18 6.17
CA ALA A 32 -4.36 6.51 5.63
C ALA A 32 -4.54 7.62 6.68
N LYS A 33 -5.62 7.56 7.47
CA LYS A 33 -5.82 8.45 8.61
C LYS A 33 -4.65 8.35 9.60
N SER A 34 -4.22 7.13 9.92
CA SER A 34 -3.12 6.88 10.86
C SER A 34 -1.80 7.42 10.34
N LEU A 35 -1.51 7.29 9.04
CA LEU A 35 -0.32 7.86 8.41
C LEU A 35 -0.28 9.39 8.54
N LEU A 36 -1.42 10.06 8.36
CA LEU A 36 -1.50 11.52 8.56
C LEU A 36 -1.29 11.91 10.02
N GLN A 37 -1.75 11.11 10.98
CA GLN A 37 -1.46 11.32 12.41
C GLN A 37 0.04 11.13 12.72
N VAL A 38 0.67 10.10 12.13
CA VAL A 38 2.13 9.92 12.24
C VAL A 38 2.86 11.11 11.66
N ALA A 39 2.44 11.65 10.50
CA ALA A 39 3.05 12.83 9.89
C ALA A 39 3.02 14.05 10.82
N GLN A 40 1.90 14.27 11.53
CA GLN A 40 1.80 15.33 12.54
C GLN A 40 2.72 15.06 13.74
N ALA A 41 2.74 13.83 14.24
CA ALA A 41 3.58 13.44 15.37
C ALA A 41 5.07 13.58 15.08
N VAL A 42 5.52 13.29 13.84
CA VAL A 42 6.91 13.48 13.42
C VAL A 42 7.22 14.92 12.97
N LYS A 43 6.25 15.82 13.10
CA LYS A 43 6.37 17.27 12.81
C LYS A 43 6.79 17.53 11.35
N VAL A 44 6.09 16.90 10.41
CA VAL A 44 6.22 17.22 8.99
C VAL A 44 5.79 18.68 8.77
N PRO A 45 6.61 19.54 8.12
CA PRO A 45 6.23 20.94 7.84
C PRO A 45 4.95 21.02 6.98
N ASP A 46 4.16 22.09 7.13
CA ASP A 46 2.83 22.24 6.52
C ASP A 46 2.83 22.04 5.00
N GLU A 47 3.85 22.57 4.30
CA GLU A 47 3.98 22.41 2.85
C GLU A 47 4.12 20.92 2.47
N TRP A 48 4.99 20.20 3.17
CA TRP A 48 5.22 18.77 2.96
C TRP A 48 4.03 17.91 3.46
N TYR A 49 3.34 18.37 4.50
CA TYR A 49 2.14 17.70 4.99
C TYR A 49 1.01 17.77 3.96
N MET A 50 0.82 18.92 3.32
CA MET A 50 -0.17 19.04 2.23
C MET A 50 0.18 18.15 1.05
N TYR A 51 1.44 18.09 0.64
CA TYR A 51 1.91 17.23 -0.43
C TYR A 51 1.72 15.74 -0.06
N LEU A 52 2.13 15.34 1.15
CA LEU A 52 1.93 13.99 1.69
C LEU A 52 0.45 13.60 1.69
N ARG A 53 -0.43 14.50 2.12
CA ARG A 53 -1.87 14.28 2.11
C ARG A 53 -2.39 14.01 0.69
N MET A 54 -1.92 14.76 -0.30
CA MET A 54 -2.29 14.53 -1.70
C MET A 54 -1.82 13.15 -2.18
N LEU A 55 -0.59 12.76 -1.88
CA LEU A 55 -0.06 11.44 -2.24
C LEU A 55 -0.90 10.31 -1.63
N ILE A 56 -1.26 10.41 -0.35
CA ILE A 56 -2.10 9.43 0.34
C ILE A 56 -3.50 9.36 -0.28
N ILE A 57 -4.09 10.50 -0.67
CA ILE A 57 -5.39 10.51 -1.34
C ILE A 57 -5.31 9.83 -2.71
N ILE A 58 -4.27 10.10 -3.49
CA ILE A 58 -4.08 9.46 -4.80
C ILE A 58 -3.86 7.95 -4.61
N MET A 59 -3.00 7.55 -3.67
CA MET A 59 -2.75 6.16 -3.33
C MET A 59 -4.05 5.42 -2.96
N LEU A 60 -4.91 6.02 -2.13
CA LEU A 60 -6.21 5.42 -1.78
C LEU A 60 -7.16 5.35 -2.96
N ALA A 61 -7.23 6.41 -3.76
CA ALA A 61 -8.12 6.46 -4.91
C ALA A 61 -7.74 5.37 -5.94
N THR A 62 -6.45 5.22 -6.22
CA THR A 62 -5.95 4.18 -7.13
C THR A 62 -6.15 2.79 -6.55
N LEU A 63 -5.88 2.57 -5.27
CA LEU A 63 -6.16 1.31 -4.59
C LEU A 63 -7.64 0.91 -4.73
N PHE A 64 -8.57 1.85 -4.48
CA PHE A 64 -10.00 1.55 -4.57
C PHE A 64 -10.46 1.33 -6.00
N VAL A 65 -9.88 2.02 -6.98
CA VAL A 65 -10.11 1.74 -8.40
C VAL A 65 -9.61 0.34 -8.75
N GLY A 66 -8.37 -0.01 -8.39
CA GLY A 66 -7.83 -1.36 -8.60
C GLY A 66 -8.70 -2.44 -7.97
N MET A 67 -9.11 -2.28 -6.70
CA MET A 67 -10.00 -3.23 -6.04
C MET A 67 -11.38 -3.32 -6.70
N SER A 68 -11.93 -2.20 -7.20
CA SER A 68 -13.24 -2.18 -7.84
C SER A 68 -13.26 -2.95 -9.17
N THR A 69 -12.13 -3.08 -9.85
CA THR A 69 -12.04 -3.87 -11.09
C THR A 69 -12.39 -5.34 -10.85
N TRP A 70 -12.07 -5.88 -9.68
CA TRP A 70 -12.40 -7.26 -9.31
C TRP A 70 -13.89 -7.47 -8.95
N MET A 71 -14.61 -6.40 -8.60
CA MET A 71 -16.05 -6.47 -8.30
C MET A 71 -16.93 -6.62 -9.53
N VAL A 72 -16.43 -6.32 -10.72
CA VAL A 72 -17.20 -6.44 -11.98
C VAL A 72 -17.13 -7.85 -12.57
N ILE A 73 -16.32 -8.74 -12.00
CA ILE A 73 -16.24 -10.14 -12.45
C ILE A 73 -17.54 -10.85 -12.07
N SER A 74 -18.21 -11.43 -13.07
CA SER A 74 -19.47 -12.16 -12.92
C SER A 74 -19.40 -13.53 -13.60
N GLU A 75 -20.45 -14.32 -13.48
CA GLU A 75 -20.56 -15.60 -14.19
C GLU A 75 -20.49 -15.45 -15.72
N GLU A 76 -20.85 -14.29 -16.26
CA GLU A 76 -20.79 -13.97 -17.68
C GLU A 76 -19.42 -13.47 -18.16
N THR A 77 -18.48 -13.22 -17.23
CA THR A 77 -17.14 -12.72 -17.56
C THR A 77 -16.36 -13.78 -18.33
N THR A 78 -15.87 -13.41 -19.51
CA THR A 78 -14.98 -14.27 -20.31
C THR A 78 -13.54 -14.20 -19.84
N VAL A 79 -12.73 -15.20 -20.18
CA VAL A 79 -11.29 -15.21 -19.85
C VAL A 79 -10.58 -14.00 -20.45
N GLU A 80 -10.95 -13.59 -21.67
CA GLU A 80 -10.37 -12.40 -22.31
C GLU A 80 -10.67 -11.12 -21.53
N SER A 81 -11.94 -10.93 -21.12
CA SER A 81 -12.34 -9.80 -20.29
C SER A 81 -11.65 -9.81 -18.92
N PHE A 82 -11.48 -10.99 -18.32
CA PHE A 82 -10.77 -11.16 -17.05
C PHE A 82 -9.30 -10.72 -17.16
N VAL A 83 -8.59 -11.13 -18.21
CA VAL A 83 -7.21 -10.70 -18.47
C VAL A 83 -7.12 -9.19 -18.67
N MET A 84 -8.08 -8.59 -19.40
CA MET A 84 -8.13 -7.13 -19.57
C MET A 84 -8.36 -6.38 -18.25
N VAL A 85 -9.21 -6.91 -17.37
CA VAL A 85 -9.43 -6.37 -16.02
C VAL A 85 -8.13 -6.43 -15.21
N GLY A 86 -7.38 -7.54 -15.29
CA GLY A 86 -6.09 -7.68 -14.65
C GLY A 86 -5.08 -6.62 -15.13
N LEU A 87 -4.93 -6.42 -16.43
CA LEU A 87 -4.03 -5.40 -17.00
C LEU A 87 -4.38 -3.97 -16.55
N VAL A 88 -5.67 -3.66 -16.41
CA VAL A 88 -6.10 -2.36 -15.85
C VAL A 88 -5.72 -2.28 -14.37
N GLY A 89 -5.94 -3.35 -13.60
CA GLY A 89 -5.53 -3.44 -12.20
C GLY A 89 -4.03 -3.17 -12.04
N ASP A 90 -3.17 -3.88 -12.75
CA ASP A 90 -1.73 -3.73 -12.70
C ASP A 90 -1.27 -2.31 -13.03
N SER A 91 -1.91 -1.67 -14.02
CA SER A 91 -1.60 -0.28 -14.38
C SER A 91 -1.94 0.72 -13.28
N VAL A 92 -3.04 0.48 -12.56
CA VAL A 92 -3.48 1.31 -11.44
C VAL A 92 -2.59 1.06 -10.21
N ASP A 93 -2.19 -0.18 -9.98
CA ASP A 93 -1.30 -0.57 -8.88
C ASP A 93 0.08 0.07 -9.00
N ALA A 94 0.61 0.22 -10.21
CA ALA A 94 1.86 0.96 -10.42
C ALA A 94 1.78 2.41 -9.91
N ILE A 95 0.67 3.11 -10.15
CA ILE A 95 0.46 4.48 -9.63
C ILE A 95 0.34 4.46 -8.10
N GLN A 96 -0.35 3.47 -7.54
CA GLN A 96 -0.49 3.28 -6.10
C GLN A 96 0.87 3.07 -5.44
N ILE A 97 1.71 2.19 -5.99
CA ILE A 97 3.06 1.91 -5.50
C ILE A 97 3.90 3.19 -5.50
N VAL A 98 3.95 3.92 -6.62
CA VAL A 98 4.71 5.17 -6.70
C VAL A 98 4.25 6.20 -5.67
N THR A 99 2.95 6.45 -5.58
CA THR A 99 2.42 7.47 -4.67
C THR A 99 2.57 7.08 -3.21
N GLY A 100 2.38 5.79 -2.88
CA GLY A 100 2.61 5.22 -1.57
C GLY A 100 4.07 5.30 -1.15
N SER A 101 4.98 4.88 -2.02
CA SER A 101 6.42 4.91 -1.75
C SER A 101 6.94 6.33 -1.53
N PHE A 102 6.50 7.31 -2.32
CA PHE A 102 6.83 8.72 -2.05
C PHE A 102 6.29 9.20 -0.71
N ALA A 103 5.06 8.81 -0.35
CA ALA A 103 4.48 9.18 0.94
C ALA A 103 5.31 8.61 2.12
N PHE A 104 5.69 7.33 2.04
CA PHE A 104 6.53 6.69 3.07
C PHE A 104 7.94 7.25 3.11
N PHE A 105 8.53 7.56 1.96
CA PHE A 105 9.84 8.21 1.90
C PHE A 105 9.83 9.56 2.61
N ILE A 106 8.83 10.41 2.36
CA ILE A 106 8.66 11.71 3.04
C ILE A 106 8.53 11.51 4.55
N LEU A 107 7.67 10.58 5.00
CA LEU A 107 7.51 10.28 6.42
C LEU A 107 8.83 9.84 7.06
N THR A 108 9.58 8.96 6.38
CA THR A 108 10.88 8.48 6.84
C THR A 108 11.87 9.63 7.01
N VAL A 109 12.02 10.47 6.00
CA VAL A 109 12.95 11.61 6.02
C VAL A 109 12.66 12.53 7.21
N PHE A 110 11.41 12.90 7.43
CA PHE A 110 11.07 13.81 8.52
C PHE A 110 11.11 13.13 9.90
N ALA A 111 10.74 11.86 10.01
CA ALA A 111 10.84 11.13 11.26
C ALA A 111 12.30 11.00 11.72
N LEU A 112 13.21 10.67 10.81
CA LEU A 112 14.63 10.55 11.11
C LEU A 112 15.27 11.92 11.36
N LYS A 113 14.99 12.92 10.52
CA LYS A 113 15.52 14.29 10.67
C LYS A 113 15.11 14.92 12.01
N ASN A 114 13.89 14.71 12.43
CA ASN A 114 13.36 15.33 13.65
C ASN A 114 13.61 14.45 14.90
N GLY A 115 14.26 13.29 14.74
CA GLY A 115 14.53 12.35 15.84
C GLY A 115 13.27 11.84 16.54
N ALA A 116 12.16 11.77 15.78
CA ALA A 116 10.85 11.43 16.34
C ALA A 116 10.79 9.99 16.85
N GLY A 117 10.05 9.80 17.93
CA GLY A 117 9.80 8.49 18.52
C GLY A 117 11.03 7.84 19.19
N ASN A 118 10.83 6.63 19.69
CA ASN A 118 11.89 5.82 20.26
C ASN A 118 12.78 5.14 19.17
N VAL A 119 13.81 4.44 19.60
CA VAL A 119 14.74 3.76 18.67
C VAL A 119 14.02 2.75 17.79
N ILE A 120 13.05 1.99 18.34
CA ILE A 120 12.30 0.97 17.60
C ILE A 120 11.49 1.62 16.49
N PHE A 121 10.76 2.71 16.80
CA PHE A 121 10.00 3.47 15.80
C PHE A 121 10.91 3.95 14.65
N ARG A 122 12.08 4.52 14.99
CA ARG A 122 13.05 5.00 13.98
C ARG A 122 13.60 3.89 13.11
N VAL A 123 13.82 2.71 13.65
CA VAL A 123 14.27 1.53 12.89
C VAL A 123 13.15 1.08 11.94
N LEU A 124 11.92 0.94 12.43
CA LEU A 124 10.78 0.53 11.60
C LEU A 124 10.52 1.50 10.45
N ILE A 125 10.54 2.82 10.73
CA ILE A 125 10.30 3.82 9.70
C ILE A 125 11.47 3.91 8.70
N ALA A 126 12.70 3.64 9.13
CA ALA A 126 13.85 3.55 8.23
C ALA A 126 13.74 2.34 7.28
N ILE A 127 13.29 1.19 7.79
CA ILE A 127 13.01 0.01 6.97
C ILE A 127 11.94 0.34 5.91
N LEU A 128 10.84 0.99 6.32
CA LEU A 128 9.81 1.44 5.36
C LEU A 128 10.36 2.37 4.28
N GLY A 129 11.25 3.29 4.64
CA GLY A 129 11.91 4.16 3.68
C GLY A 129 12.78 3.42 2.67
N VAL A 130 13.50 2.39 3.11
CA VAL A 130 14.29 1.52 2.23
C VAL A 130 13.38 0.73 1.30
N LEU A 131 12.31 0.12 1.82
CA LEU A 131 11.33 -0.61 1.02
C LEU A 131 10.69 0.31 -0.04
N ALA A 132 10.31 1.53 0.34
CA ALA A 132 9.76 2.51 -0.59
C ALA A 132 10.71 2.86 -1.74
N VAL A 133 12.03 2.95 -1.48
CA VAL A 133 13.02 3.13 -2.53
C VAL A 133 13.14 1.91 -3.42
N LEU A 134 13.12 0.70 -2.84
CA LEU A 134 13.17 -0.55 -3.59
C LEU A 134 11.94 -0.71 -4.50
N ASP A 135 10.74 -0.37 -4.03
CA ASP A 135 9.52 -0.41 -4.83
C ASP A 135 9.62 0.51 -6.06
N ILE A 136 10.11 1.75 -5.87
CA ILE A 136 10.32 2.69 -6.99
C ILE A 136 11.38 2.15 -7.96
N LEU A 137 12.48 1.60 -7.46
CA LEU A 137 13.52 1.03 -8.31
C LEU A 137 13.03 -0.20 -9.09
N GLY A 138 12.21 -1.05 -8.47
CA GLY A 138 11.59 -2.20 -9.13
C GLY A 138 10.70 -1.80 -10.30
N LEU A 139 9.98 -0.67 -10.19
CA LEU A 139 9.16 -0.15 -11.29
C LEU A 139 10.01 0.51 -12.41
N LEU A 140 11.17 1.07 -12.08
CA LEU A 140 12.01 1.77 -13.06
C LEU A 140 12.97 0.85 -13.82
N ILE A 141 13.34 -0.27 -13.23
CA ILE A 141 14.33 -1.20 -13.76
C ILE A 141 13.61 -2.52 -14.06
N ALA A 142 13.11 -2.65 -15.29
CA ALA A 142 12.32 -3.81 -15.72
C ALA A 142 13.08 -5.17 -15.60
N ASP A 143 14.41 -5.14 -15.58
CA ASP A 143 15.24 -6.33 -15.39
C ASP A 143 15.47 -6.69 -13.91
N LEU A 144 15.10 -5.79 -12.97
CA LEU A 144 15.06 -6.07 -11.54
C LEU A 144 13.71 -6.75 -11.24
N ASP A 145 13.66 -8.04 -11.50
CA ASP A 145 12.50 -8.88 -11.16
C ASP A 145 12.46 -9.11 -9.64
N LEU A 146 12.23 -7.98 -8.92
CA LEU A 146 12.11 -7.99 -7.46
C LEU A 146 10.79 -8.63 -7.03
N GLU A 147 9.79 -8.62 -7.90
CA GLU A 147 8.46 -9.13 -7.60
C GLU A 147 8.47 -10.65 -7.46
N ASP A 148 9.12 -11.36 -8.38
CA ASP A 148 9.24 -12.83 -8.33
C ASP A 148 10.23 -13.31 -7.27
N SER A 149 11.29 -12.53 -7.01
CA SER A 149 12.39 -12.99 -6.14
C SER A 149 12.19 -12.66 -4.67
N ILE A 150 11.69 -11.46 -4.35
CA ILE A 150 11.57 -10.95 -2.97
C ILE A 150 10.23 -10.27 -2.65
N GLY A 151 9.31 -10.18 -3.61
CA GLY A 151 8.03 -9.46 -3.45
C GLY A 151 7.22 -9.92 -2.23
N PHE A 152 7.16 -11.23 -1.98
CA PHE A 152 6.49 -11.76 -0.79
C PHE A 152 7.19 -11.33 0.52
N ILE A 153 8.53 -11.31 0.52
CA ILE A 153 9.31 -10.90 1.70
C ILE A 153 9.14 -9.40 1.96
N THR A 154 9.19 -8.57 0.91
CA THR A 154 8.98 -7.12 1.03
C THR A 154 7.58 -6.81 1.53
N TRP A 155 6.56 -7.51 1.05
CA TRP A 155 5.18 -7.36 1.51
C TRP A 155 5.00 -7.70 2.99
N ILE A 156 5.62 -8.80 3.48
CA ILE A 156 5.61 -9.16 4.89
C ILE A 156 6.30 -8.08 5.73
N LEU A 157 7.49 -7.64 5.31
CA LEU A 157 8.24 -6.60 6.03
C LEU A 157 7.46 -5.28 6.10
N TRP A 158 6.82 -4.88 5.00
CA TRP A 158 5.92 -3.75 4.93
C TRP A 158 4.80 -3.85 5.97
N SER A 159 4.10 -4.97 5.98
CA SER A 159 2.99 -5.23 6.89
C SER A 159 3.44 -5.19 8.35
N LEU A 160 4.56 -5.84 8.68
CA LEU A 160 5.11 -5.86 10.03
C LEU A 160 5.54 -4.46 10.51
N CYS A 161 6.16 -3.66 9.63
CA CYS A 161 6.56 -2.30 9.97
C CYS A 161 5.35 -1.40 10.24
N ILE A 162 4.30 -1.47 9.41
CA ILE A 162 3.07 -0.69 9.60
C ILE A 162 2.37 -1.08 10.91
N VAL A 163 2.22 -2.38 11.17
CA VAL A 163 1.63 -2.88 12.42
C VAL A 163 2.47 -2.43 13.62
N GLY A 164 3.79 -2.58 13.54
CA GLY A 164 4.71 -2.17 14.61
C GLY A 164 4.62 -0.67 14.91
N ILE A 165 4.57 0.18 13.89
CA ILE A 165 4.38 1.63 14.05
C ILE A 165 3.00 1.94 14.67
N GLY A 166 1.96 1.23 14.24
CA GLY A 166 0.62 1.39 14.80
C GLY A 166 0.55 1.04 16.28
N VAL A 167 1.15 -0.08 16.69
CA VAL A 167 1.22 -0.51 18.10
C VAL A 167 2.00 0.49 18.93
N LEU A 168 3.16 0.95 18.46
CA LEU A 168 3.94 1.97 19.16
C LEU A 168 3.18 3.29 19.31
N GLY A 169 2.44 3.69 18.27
CA GLY A 169 1.59 4.89 18.34
C GLY A 169 0.47 4.80 19.36
N LEU A 170 -0.04 3.60 19.64
CA LEU A 170 -1.05 3.36 20.68
C LEU A 170 -0.45 3.36 22.09
N THR A 171 0.78 2.86 22.23
CA THR A 171 1.44 2.73 23.54
C THR A 171 2.14 3.99 24.00
N THR A 172 2.47 4.94 23.11
CA THR A 172 3.15 6.20 23.44
C THR A 172 2.20 7.36 23.79
N LYS A 173 0.89 7.13 23.86
CA LYS A 173 -0.09 8.15 24.24
C LYS A 173 -0.09 8.52 25.73
N GLU A 174 0.76 7.91 26.54
CA GLU A 174 0.86 8.13 28.00
C GLU A 174 2.21 8.73 28.44
N ALA A 175 2.94 9.43 27.56
CA ALA A 175 4.17 10.11 27.98
C ALA A 175 4.12 11.59 27.58
#